data_bb9be5eb599e44754f68fa88fa1279c0
#
_entry.id   bb9be5eb599e44754f68fa88fa1279c0
#
_cell.length_a   1.000
_cell.length_b   1.000
_cell.length_c   1.000
_cell.angle_alpha   90.00
_cell.angle_beta   90.00
_cell.angle_gamma   90.00
#
_symmetry.space_group_name_H-M   'P 1'
#
loop_
_entity.id
_entity.type
_entity.pdbx_description
1 polymer ?
#
loop_
_entity_poly.entity_id
_entity_poly.type
_entity_poly.pdbx_seq_one_letter_code
_entity_poly.pdbx_strand_id
1 'polypeptide(L)'
;LQQSFHLTSNMGNTPYCLDEIRIEQSCDDEVDWFELHITVVIGNLRIPFSRFRKHILEEKREYLLPDDRMILLPEEWFSKYANLLEMGIQTEKGIRLKHTFVGAAQTALGKEELKKFPAKQQIQNVAVPKNLKATLRPYQQKGFSWMMHLHKLGFGGCLADDMGLGKTLQTLTLLQHIYKSPASRKAATLIVVPTSLLHNWRREAKRFTTLSMIEYNSSIVVPPNHPGKFFGRFQLIFTTYGMMRNNIDLLSSYKFEYIVLDESQNIKNSESLTFRSALQLKSKYRLVLTGTPIENSLKDLWAQFRFIQPDLLGTESAFQKQFMIPIRQGNTRVEAQLQQLISPFILRRSKSEVAPELPPLTEETIYCDMPEEQNTLYEQEKNSLRNILLQHPQNMDKLHSFSILNGILRLRQLACHPQLIYPDFNGASGKAIQIIEIFDTLRSEGHKVLIFSSFVKHLEVLAEAFRERGWKYALLTGATNNRPSEIAHFTEQKDVQAFLISLKAGGVGLNL
;
A
#
# COMPACT_ATOMS: atom_id res chain seq x y z
N LEU A 1 6.51 49.38 15.87
CA LEU A 1 7.95 49.41 16.13
C LEU A 1 8.58 50.72 15.60
N GLN A 2 8.14 51.24 14.41
CA GLN A 2 8.64 52.51 13.84
C GLN A 2 8.35 53.74 14.75
N GLN A 3 7.29 53.70 15.55
CA GLN A 3 6.95 54.80 16.48
C GLN A 3 7.75 54.79 17.77
N SER A 4 8.46 53.68 18.10
CA SER A 4 9.16 53.50 19.38
C SER A 4 10.66 53.38 19.26
N PHE A 5 11.23 53.17 18.04
CA PHE A 5 12.65 52.98 17.80
C PHE A 5 13.10 53.60 16.47
N HIS A 6 14.19 54.36 16.46
CA HIS A 6 14.88 54.78 15.26
C HIS A 6 15.62 53.55 14.68
N LEU A 7 15.03 52.86 13.73
CA LEU A 7 15.66 51.76 13.00
C LEU A 7 16.49 52.33 11.83
N THR A 8 17.80 52.36 11.96
CA THR A 8 18.73 52.61 10.86
C THR A 8 19.23 51.27 10.30
N SER A 9 18.91 50.97 9.03
CA SER A 9 19.47 49.80 8.35
C SER A 9 20.85 50.13 7.80
N ASN A 10 21.91 49.49 8.32
CA ASN A 10 23.28 49.65 7.88
C ASN A 10 23.73 48.61 6.83
N MET A 11 22.84 48.00 6.11
CA MET A 11 23.17 47.06 5.01
C MET A 11 22.66 47.60 3.66
N GLY A 12 23.54 48.32 2.99
CA GLY A 12 23.32 48.77 1.58
C GLY A 12 22.35 49.96 1.44
N ASN A 13 22.41 50.64 0.30
CA ASN A 13 21.61 51.80 0.01
C ASN A 13 20.13 51.50 -0.34
N THR A 14 19.64 50.25 -0.16
CA THR A 14 18.29 49.84 -0.55
C THR A 14 17.34 49.90 0.63
N PRO A 15 16.31 50.75 0.62
CA PRO A 15 15.37 50.88 1.74
C PRO A 15 14.46 49.64 1.83
N TYR A 16 14.22 49.14 3.06
CA TYR A 16 13.24 48.10 3.28
C TYR A 16 11.80 48.64 3.25
N CYS A 17 10.93 47.92 2.57
CA CYS A 17 9.50 48.19 2.56
C CYS A 17 8.84 47.69 3.84
N LEU A 18 8.14 48.54 4.57
CA LEU A 18 7.40 48.24 5.79
C LEU A 18 5.88 48.23 5.59
N ASP A 19 5.43 48.31 4.33
CA ASP A 19 4.02 48.27 3.98
C ASP A 19 3.43 46.89 4.35
N GLU A 20 2.14 46.89 4.70
CA GLU A 20 1.40 45.67 4.98
C GLU A 20 1.31 44.79 3.73
N ILE A 21 1.61 43.50 3.90
CA ILE A 21 1.50 42.52 2.82
C ILE A 21 0.11 41.86 2.90
N ARG A 22 -0.66 41.99 1.85
CA ARG A 22 -1.95 41.30 1.69
C ARG A 22 -1.91 40.33 0.53
N ILE A 23 -2.62 39.21 0.66
CA ILE A 23 -2.75 38.23 -0.42
C ILE A 23 -4.20 38.25 -0.86
N GLU A 24 -4.39 38.56 -2.15
CA GLU A 24 -5.65 38.34 -2.85
C GLU A 24 -5.56 37.07 -3.65
N GLN A 25 -6.59 36.24 -3.58
CA GLN A 25 -6.60 34.95 -4.25
C GLN A 25 -7.95 34.69 -4.91
N SER A 26 -7.91 34.11 -6.11
CA SER A 26 -9.09 33.64 -6.83
C SER A 26 -8.74 32.35 -7.56
N CYS A 27 -9.75 31.63 -8.01
CA CYS A 27 -9.57 30.36 -8.68
C CYS A 27 -10.56 30.21 -9.80
N ASP A 28 -10.05 29.77 -10.94
CA ASP A 28 -10.83 29.37 -12.11
C ASP A 28 -10.78 27.85 -12.24
N ASP A 29 -11.95 27.23 -12.42
CA ASP A 29 -12.12 25.78 -12.50
C ASP A 29 -12.38 25.35 -13.95
N GLU A 30 -11.53 24.44 -14.46
CA GLU A 30 -11.66 23.83 -15.77
C GLU A 30 -11.82 22.30 -15.62
N VAL A 31 -12.15 21.56 -16.68
CA VAL A 31 -12.49 20.14 -16.64
C VAL A 31 -11.39 19.25 -16.03
N ASP A 32 -10.11 19.52 -16.35
CA ASP A 32 -8.97 18.69 -15.90
C ASP A 32 -8.00 19.44 -14.99
N TRP A 33 -8.14 20.76 -14.90
CA TRP A 33 -7.21 21.65 -14.23
C TRP A 33 -7.99 22.75 -13.50
N PHE A 34 -7.36 23.29 -12.47
CA PHE A 34 -7.78 24.55 -11.90
C PHE A 34 -6.62 25.54 -11.90
N GLU A 35 -6.90 26.82 -12.09
CA GLU A 35 -5.90 27.87 -12.11
C GLU A 35 -6.06 28.76 -10.88
N LEU A 36 -5.01 28.82 -10.06
CA LEU A 36 -4.95 29.66 -8.88
C LEU A 36 -4.32 31.01 -9.25
N HIS A 37 -5.09 32.06 -9.09
CA HIS A 37 -4.63 33.44 -9.22
C HIS A 37 -4.34 33.98 -7.84
N ILE A 38 -3.07 34.10 -7.50
CA ILE A 38 -2.61 34.65 -6.23
C ILE A 38 -1.86 35.93 -6.53
N THR A 39 -2.34 37.05 -5.99
CA THR A 39 -1.73 38.38 -6.13
C THR A 39 -1.32 38.88 -4.77
N VAL A 40 -0.08 39.30 -4.64
CA VAL A 40 0.47 39.95 -3.45
C VAL A 40 0.30 41.45 -3.61
N VAL A 41 -0.34 42.07 -2.66
CA VAL A 41 -0.55 43.53 -2.58
C VAL A 41 0.36 44.07 -1.49
N ILE A 42 1.23 45.03 -1.86
CA ILE A 42 2.19 45.70 -0.97
C ILE A 42 2.06 47.19 -1.20
N GLY A 43 1.39 47.89 -0.30
CA GLY A 43 1.03 49.28 -0.55
C GLY A 43 0.21 49.41 -1.82
N ASN A 44 0.76 50.15 -2.84
CA ASN A 44 0.14 50.31 -4.14
C ASN A 44 0.60 49.30 -5.19
N LEU A 45 1.53 48.41 -4.87
CA LEU A 45 2.06 47.42 -5.80
C LEU A 45 1.20 46.14 -5.77
N ARG A 46 0.90 45.62 -6.98
CA ARG A 46 0.20 44.34 -7.16
C ARG A 46 1.11 43.42 -7.94
N ILE A 47 1.62 42.38 -7.29
CA ILE A 47 2.62 41.47 -7.83
C ILE A 47 2.05 40.05 -7.89
N PRO A 48 2.03 39.38 -9.07
CA PRO A 48 1.63 37.99 -9.16
C PRO A 48 2.51 37.11 -8.25
N PHE A 49 1.91 36.23 -7.47
CA PHE A 49 2.62 35.38 -6.51
C PHE A 49 3.66 34.48 -7.19
N SER A 50 3.43 34.13 -8.46
CA SER A 50 4.35 33.35 -9.29
C SER A 50 5.75 33.98 -9.42
N ARG A 51 5.88 35.31 -9.26
CA ARG A 51 7.17 36.02 -9.28
C ARG A 51 8.06 35.67 -8.08
N PHE A 52 7.47 35.28 -6.96
CA PHE A 52 8.21 34.88 -5.75
C PHE A 52 8.65 33.41 -5.79
N ARG A 53 8.23 32.63 -6.79
CA ARG A 53 8.51 31.19 -6.91
C ARG A 53 9.97 30.84 -6.68
N LYS A 54 10.89 31.50 -7.38
CA LYS A 54 12.31 31.21 -7.27
C LYS A 54 12.83 31.43 -5.85
N HIS A 55 12.45 32.54 -5.22
CA HIS A 55 12.86 32.89 -3.87
C HIS A 55 12.29 31.90 -2.84
N ILE A 56 11.03 31.52 -2.99
CA ILE A 56 10.39 30.57 -2.09
C ILE A 56 11.02 29.17 -2.22
N LEU A 57 11.30 28.70 -3.43
CA LEU A 57 11.93 27.39 -3.66
C LEU A 57 13.42 27.34 -3.28
N GLU A 58 14.12 28.48 -3.35
CA GLU A 58 15.51 28.63 -2.93
C GLU A 58 15.66 29.05 -1.46
N GLU A 59 14.53 29.17 -0.72
CA GLU A 59 14.48 29.61 0.70
C GLU A 59 15.10 31.00 0.94
N LYS A 60 15.08 31.87 -0.09
CA LYS A 60 15.58 33.24 0.00
C LYS A 60 14.50 34.17 0.51
N ARG A 61 14.71 34.78 1.65
CA ARG A 61 13.70 35.66 2.29
C ARG A 61 13.67 37.06 1.72
N GLU A 62 14.76 37.54 1.13
CA GLU A 62 14.86 38.89 0.58
C GLU A 62 14.41 38.93 -0.87
N TYR A 63 13.52 39.85 -1.20
CA TYR A 63 13.02 40.06 -2.54
C TYR A 63 13.05 41.56 -2.89
N LEU A 64 13.65 41.90 -4.06
CA LEU A 64 13.70 43.28 -4.56
C LEU A 64 12.37 43.58 -5.28
N LEU A 65 11.67 44.59 -4.83
CA LEU A 65 10.43 45.08 -5.45
C LEU A 65 10.71 45.86 -6.74
N PRO A 66 9.74 45.99 -7.63
CA PRO A 66 9.90 46.79 -8.89
C PRO A 66 10.20 48.27 -8.68
N ASP A 67 10.04 48.78 -7.48
CA ASP A 67 10.32 50.15 -7.07
C ASP A 67 11.65 50.33 -6.31
N ASP A 68 12.55 49.34 -6.45
CA ASP A 68 13.88 49.28 -5.84
C ASP A 68 13.88 49.23 -4.30
N ARG A 69 12.73 48.93 -3.66
CA ARG A 69 12.67 48.62 -2.24
C ARG A 69 12.85 47.12 -1.98
N MET A 70 13.46 46.77 -0.86
CA MET A 70 13.62 45.39 -0.43
C MET A 70 12.46 44.96 0.47
N ILE A 71 11.95 43.75 0.31
CA ILE A 71 10.97 43.15 1.20
C ILE A 71 11.44 41.82 1.75
N LEU A 72 11.08 41.55 3.01
CA LEU A 72 11.27 40.24 3.62
C LEU A 72 10.00 39.40 3.43
N LEU A 73 10.15 38.30 2.69
CA LEU A 73 9.04 37.37 2.48
C LEU A 73 8.66 36.69 3.81
N PRO A 74 7.35 36.62 4.14
CA PRO A 74 6.90 35.97 5.35
C PRO A 74 7.35 34.50 5.42
N GLU A 75 7.83 34.07 6.58
CA GLU A 75 8.31 32.72 6.80
C GLU A 75 7.23 31.64 6.52
N GLU A 76 6.01 31.98 6.76
CA GLU A 76 4.85 31.14 6.45
C GLU A 76 4.73 30.78 4.95
N TRP A 77 5.22 31.63 4.05
CA TRP A 77 5.11 31.36 2.60
C TRP A 77 5.98 30.17 2.15
N PHE A 78 7.13 30.01 2.79
CA PHE A 78 8.06 28.92 2.47
C PHE A 78 7.46 27.55 2.85
N SER A 79 6.70 27.48 3.92
CA SER A 79 6.05 26.25 4.35
C SER A 79 4.67 26.02 3.73
N LYS A 80 3.96 27.11 3.40
CA LYS A 80 2.56 27.06 2.99
C LYS A 80 2.39 26.92 1.47
N TYR A 81 3.25 27.57 0.69
CA TYR A 81 3.09 27.67 -0.77
C TYR A 81 4.16 26.94 -1.56
N ALA A 82 5.30 26.52 -0.96
CA ALA A 82 6.37 25.85 -1.69
C ALA A 82 5.86 24.65 -2.49
N ASN A 83 5.06 23.79 -1.89
CA ASN A 83 4.50 22.62 -2.54
C ASN A 83 3.60 22.98 -3.75
N LEU A 84 2.78 24.01 -3.63
CA LEU A 84 1.93 24.47 -4.75
C LEU A 84 2.75 25.02 -5.90
N LEU A 85 3.81 25.77 -5.58
CA LEU A 85 4.71 26.34 -6.57
C LEU A 85 5.56 25.27 -7.27
N GLU A 86 5.92 24.19 -6.56
CA GLU A 86 6.68 23.07 -7.11
C GLU A 86 5.82 22.20 -8.04
N MET A 87 4.57 21.92 -7.65
CA MET A 87 3.66 21.04 -8.36
C MET A 87 2.90 21.73 -9.49
N GLY A 88 2.76 23.05 -9.44
CA GLY A 88 2.00 23.83 -10.39
C GLY A 88 2.80 24.25 -11.61
N ILE A 89 2.11 24.33 -12.76
CA ILE A 89 2.64 24.95 -13.98
C ILE A 89 2.40 26.44 -13.88
N GLN A 90 3.47 27.23 -13.99
CA GLN A 90 3.37 28.67 -13.98
C GLN A 90 2.69 29.15 -15.27
N THR A 91 1.67 29.98 -15.15
CA THR A 91 1.02 30.69 -16.23
C THR A 91 1.29 32.22 -16.11
N GLU A 92 0.89 32.99 -17.10
CA GLU A 92 1.03 34.46 -17.02
C GLU A 92 0.21 35.08 -15.88
N LYS A 93 -0.92 34.46 -15.53
CA LYS A 93 -1.87 35.00 -14.55
C LYS A 93 -1.81 34.28 -13.18
N GLY A 94 -1.25 33.06 -13.12
CA GLY A 94 -1.32 32.29 -11.90
C GLY A 94 -0.52 30.98 -11.89
N ILE A 95 -1.03 30.02 -11.17
CA ILE A 95 -0.46 28.68 -11.05
C ILE A 95 -1.54 27.68 -11.46
N ARG A 96 -1.32 26.95 -12.56
CA ARG A 96 -2.22 25.90 -13.02
C ARG A 96 -1.88 24.58 -12.35
N LEU A 97 -2.87 23.97 -11.73
CA LEU A 97 -2.75 22.72 -10.98
C LEU A 97 -3.76 21.69 -11.49
N LYS A 98 -3.37 20.43 -11.51
CA LYS A 98 -4.33 19.34 -11.75
C LYS A 98 -5.28 19.20 -10.56
N HIS A 99 -6.52 18.75 -10.80
CA HIS A 99 -7.50 18.50 -9.74
C HIS A 99 -7.01 17.57 -8.64
N THR A 100 -6.01 16.71 -8.93
CA THR A 100 -5.33 15.87 -7.93
C THR A 100 -4.70 16.65 -6.78
N PHE A 101 -4.33 17.93 -7.01
CA PHE A 101 -3.68 18.79 -6.02
C PHE A 101 -4.66 19.71 -5.25
N VAL A 102 -5.97 19.52 -5.43
CA VAL A 102 -6.98 20.31 -4.71
C VAL A 102 -6.79 20.25 -3.20
N GLY A 103 -6.48 19.05 -2.64
CA GLY A 103 -6.19 18.91 -1.21
C GLY A 103 -4.99 19.72 -0.73
N ALA A 104 -3.91 19.76 -1.52
CA ALA A 104 -2.72 20.58 -1.24
C ALA A 104 -3.04 22.09 -1.34
N ALA A 105 -3.83 22.48 -2.34
CA ALA A 105 -4.31 23.85 -2.52
C ALA A 105 -5.19 24.29 -1.35
N GLN A 106 -6.09 23.43 -0.86
CA GLN A 106 -6.93 23.72 0.31
C GLN A 106 -6.13 23.96 1.60
N THR A 107 -5.06 23.21 1.77
CA THR A 107 -4.16 23.39 2.92
C THR A 107 -3.40 24.71 2.85
N ALA A 108 -2.99 25.12 1.66
CA ALA A 108 -2.24 26.34 1.44
C ALA A 108 -3.12 27.61 1.48
N LEU A 109 -4.34 27.55 0.97
CA LEU A 109 -5.19 28.74 0.76
C LEU A 109 -6.24 28.97 1.85
N GLY A 110 -6.48 27.98 2.73
CA GLY A 110 -7.52 28.07 3.76
C GLY A 110 -8.88 27.53 3.30
N LYS A 111 -9.70 27.13 4.29
CA LYS A 111 -10.95 26.37 4.04
C LYS A 111 -12.10 27.18 3.42
N GLU A 112 -12.10 28.48 3.50
CA GLU A 112 -13.26 29.29 3.10
C GLU A 112 -13.33 29.59 1.61
N GLU A 113 -12.21 29.84 0.96
CA GLU A 113 -12.18 30.26 -0.42
C GLU A 113 -12.32 29.13 -1.44
N LEU A 114 -11.99 27.91 -1.02
CA LEU A 114 -12.12 26.70 -1.82
C LEU A 114 -13.43 25.92 -1.58
N LYS A 115 -14.44 26.54 -0.95
CA LYS A 115 -15.79 25.93 -0.81
C LYS A 115 -16.47 25.59 -2.13
N LYS A 116 -15.98 26.14 -3.24
CA LYS A 116 -16.46 25.83 -4.60
C LYS A 116 -15.86 24.55 -5.18
N PHE A 117 -14.81 23.98 -4.57
CA PHE A 117 -14.14 22.78 -5.10
C PHE A 117 -14.80 21.49 -4.63
N PRO A 118 -14.88 20.48 -5.50
CA PRO A 118 -15.56 19.20 -5.21
C PRO A 118 -14.89 18.34 -4.15
N ALA A 119 -13.73 18.72 -3.61
CA ALA A 119 -13.00 17.94 -2.58
C ALA A 119 -13.74 17.76 -1.24
N LYS A 120 -14.85 18.48 -1.01
CA LYS A 120 -15.76 18.28 0.13
C LYS A 120 -17.18 17.89 -0.27
N GLN A 121 -17.40 17.44 -1.49
CA GLN A 121 -18.68 16.79 -1.78
C GLN A 121 -18.77 15.57 -0.85
N GLN A 122 -19.77 15.57 0.02
CA GLN A 122 -20.10 14.39 0.82
C GLN A 122 -20.20 13.21 -0.15
N ILE A 123 -19.46 12.15 0.16
CA ILE A 123 -19.51 10.93 -0.65
C ILE A 123 -20.98 10.48 -0.67
N GLN A 124 -21.64 10.70 -1.82
CA GLN A 124 -23.03 10.33 -1.97
C GLN A 124 -23.17 8.81 -1.98
N ASN A 125 -24.13 8.29 -1.25
CA ASN A 125 -24.45 6.88 -1.31
C ASN A 125 -24.92 6.50 -2.72
N VAL A 126 -24.14 5.63 -3.37
CA VAL A 126 -24.45 5.14 -4.72
C VAL A 126 -25.25 3.84 -4.58
N ALA A 127 -26.38 3.74 -5.30
CA ALA A 127 -27.17 2.52 -5.27
C ALA A 127 -26.39 1.31 -5.81
N VAL A 128 -26.45 0.20 -5.08
CA VAL A 128 -25.85 -1.08 -5.48
C VAL A 128 -26.48 -1.55 -6.81
N PRO A 129 -25.68 -2.08 -7.74
CA PRO A 129 -26.20 -2.61 -8.99
C PRO A 129 -27.23 -3.73 -8.75
N LYS A 130 -28.41 -3.66 -9.40
CA LYS A 130 -29.49 -4.66 -9.23
C LYS A 130 -29.08 -6.08 -9.64
N ASN A 131 -28.11 -6.21 -10.53
CA ASN A 131 -27.58 -7.47 -11.03
C ASN A 131 -26.37 -8.00 -10.23
N LEU A 132 -26.02 -7.36 -9.12
CA LEU A 132 -25.07 -7.91 -8.15
C LEU A 132 -25.79 -9.00 -7.34
N LYS A 133 -25.19 -10.19 -7.26
CA LYS A 133 -25.75 -11.36 -6.53
C LYS A 133 -25.20 -11.42 -5.10
N ALA A 134 -25.15 -10.29 -4.41
CA ALA A 134 -24.69 -10.20 -3.03
C ALA A 134 -25.31 -8.99 -2.33
N THR A 135 -25.46 -9.08 -1.01
CA THR A 135 -25.85 -7.96 -0.14
C THR A 135 -24.59 -7.40 0.50
N LEU A 136 -24.36 -6.09 0.36
CA LEU A 136 -23.25 -5.40 0.98
C LEU A 136 -23.55 -5.06 2.43
N ARG A 137 -22.57 -5.23 3.32
CA ARG A 137 -22.61 -4.65 4.66
C ARG A 137 -22.51 -3.11 4.58
N PRO A 138 -22.99 -2.36 5.58
CA PRO A 138 -22.99 -0.89 5.54
C PRO A 138 -21.60 -0.28 5.24
N TYR A 139 -20.55 -0.82 5.81
CA TYR A 139 -19.21 -0.34 5.53
C TYR A 139 -18.75 -0.66 4.08
N GLN A 140 -19.14 -1.81 3.53
CA GLN A 140 -18.83 -2.17 2.14
C GLN A 140 -19.55 -1.24 1.16
N GLN A 141 -20.80 -0.87 1.48
CA GLN A 141 -21.56 0.14 0.73
C GLN A 141 -20.85 1.50 0.73
N LYS A 142 -20.31 1.94 1.88
CA LYS A 142 -19.51 3.15 1.96
C LYS A 142 -18.22 3.06 1.14
N GLY A 143 -17.54 1.91 1.15
CA GLY A 143 -16.35 1.68 0.35
C GLY A 143 -16.63 1.68 -1.16
N PHE A 144 -17.71 1.06 -1.58
CA PHE A 144 -18.18 1.14 -2.97
C PHE A 144 -18.50 2.58 -3.38
N SER A 145 -19.20 3.35 -2.53
CA SER A 145 -19.55 4.74 -2.82
C SER A 145 -18.30 5.63 -2.91
N TRP A 146 -17.28 5.37 -2.08
CA TRP A 146 -16.00 6.06 -2.15
C TRP A 146 -15.25 5.75 -3.46
N MET A 147 -15.18 4.50 -3.88
CA MET A 147 -14.58 4.13 -5.17
C MET A 147 -15.33 4.77 -6.35
N MET A 148 -16.66 4.86 -6.28
CA MET A 148 -17.46 5.56 -7.29
C MET A 148 -17.23 7.07 -7.30
N HIS A 149 -16.98 7.66 -6.15
CA HIS A 149 -16.59 9.07 -6.06
C HIS A 149 -15.24 9.32 -6.76
N LEU A 150 -14.23 8.50 -6.47
CA LEU A 150 -12.93 8.58 -7.18
C LEU A 150 -13.09 8.34 -8.69
N HIS A 151 -13.92 7.38 -9.10
CA HIS A 151 -14.22 7.11 -10.51
C HIS A 151 -14.80 8.34 -11.22
N LYS A 152 -15.75 9.03 -10.60
CA LYS A 152 -16.35 10.26 -11.18
C LYS A 152 -15.34 11.38 -11.36
N LEU A 153 -14.38 11.47 -10.44
CA LEU A 153 -13.31 12.48 -10.45
C LEU A 153 -12.11 12.10 -11.35
N GLY A 154 -12.12 10.92 -11.96
CA GLY A 154 -11.00 10.45 -12.79
C GLY A 154 -9.79 9.95 -12.02
N PHE A 155 -9.93 9.67 -10.70
CA PHE A 155 -8.82 9.29 -9.84
C PHE A 155 -8.71 7.79 -9.62
N GLY A 156 -7.48 7.35 -9.34
CA GLY A 156 -7.19 6.04 -8.78
C GLY A 156 -7.32 6.02 -7.26
N GLY A 157 -7.31 4.83 -6.64
CA GLY A 157 -7.45 4.68 -5.21
C GLY A 157 -6.76 3.46 -4.63
N CYS A 158 -6.61 3.47 -3.29
CA CYS A 158 -6.08 2.38 -2.49
C CYS A 158 -7.15 1.93 -1.48
N LEU A 159 -7.75 0.77 -1.68
CA LEU A 159 -8.62 0.14 -0.70
C LEU A 159 -7.78 -0.72 0.24
N ALA A 160 -7.52 -0.18 1.43
CA ALA A 160 -6.57 -0.69 2.42
C ALA A 160 -7.25 -1.30 3.66
N ASP A 161 -8.48 -1.80 3.50
CA ASP A 161 -9.23 -2.49 4.55
C ASP A 161 -8.48 -3.71 5.07
N ASP A 162 -8.66 -4.06 6.33
CA ASP A 162 -8.14 -5.29 6.91
C ASP A 162 -8.53 -6.53 6.09
N MET A 163 -7.74 -7.59 6.20
CA MET A 163 -8.07 -8.86 5.54
C MET A 163 -9.43 -9.39 6.03
N GLY A 164 -10.23 -9.96 5.10
CA GLY A 164 -11.55 -10.48 5.43
C GLY A 164 -12.70 -9.47 5.39
N LEU A 165 -12.45 -8.18 5.19
CA LEU A 165 -13.49 -7.14 5.07
C LEU A 165 -14.14 -7.09 3.67
N GLY A 166 -13.84 -8.03 2.79
CA GLY A 166 -14.50 -8.16 1.48
C GLY A 166 -14.06 -7.11 0.46
N LYS A 167 -12.75 -6.81 0.39
CA LYS A 167 -12.19 -5.93 -0.65
C LYS A 167 -12.55 -6.40 -2.06
N THR A 168 -12.49 -7.72 -2.30
CA THR A 168 -12.89 -8.35 -3.57
C THR A 168 -14.34 -8.02 -3.93
N LEU A 169 -15.28 -8.22 -3.00
CA LEU A 169 -16.71 -7.96 -3.23
C LEU A 169 -16.97 -6.47 -3.51
N GLN A 170 -16.36 -5.57 -2.76
CA GLN A 170 -16.47 -4.11 -2.98
C GLN A 170 -15.96 -3.73 -4.38
N THR A 171 -14.83 -4.28 -4.80
CA THR A 171 -14.24 -4.05 -6.14
C THR A 171 -15.14 -4.64 -7.23
N LEU A 172 -15.64 -5.86 -7.06
CA LEU A 172 -16.57 -6.48 -8.01
C LEU A 172 -17.88 -5.68 -8.13
N THR A 173 -18.35 -5.08 -7.03
CA THR A 173 -19.52 -4.19 -7.04
C THR A 173 -19.27 -2.94 -7.89
N LEU A 174 -18.09 -2.31 -7.74
CA LEU A 174 -17.65 -1.20 -8.58
C LEU A 174 -17.67 -1.59 -10.06
N LEU A 175 -17.02 -2.70 -10.40
CA LEU A 175 -16.92 -3.16 -11.80
C LEU A 175 -18.30 -3.55 -12.37
N GLN A 176 -19.16 -4.22 -11.59
CA GLN A 176 -20.53 -4.52 -11.98
C GLN A 176 -21.34 -3.24 -12.24
N HIS A 177 -21.09 -2.16 -11.48
CA HIS A 177 -21.73 -0.87 -11.71
C HIS A 177 -21.25 -0.20 -12.99
N ILE A 178 -19.94 -0.26 -13.26
CA ILE A 178 -19.32 0.36 -14.44
C ILE A 178 -19.79 -0.30 -15.73
N TYR A 179 -19.95 -1.62 -15.74
CA TYR A 179 -20.39 -2.39 -16.90
C TYR A 179 -21.91 -2.61 -16.95
N LYS A 180 -22.71 -1.70 -16.37
CA LYS A 180 -24.19 -1.80 -16.30
C LYS A 180 -24.87 -1.97 -17.64
N SER A 181 -24.35 -1.31 -18.69
CA SER A 181 -25.00 -1.28 -20.00
C SER A 181 -24.17 -2.06 -21.02
N PRO A 182 -24.78 -3.04 -21.72
CA PRO A 182 -24.14 -3.69 -22.85
C PRO A 182 -23.83 -2.73 -24.01
N ALA A 183 -24.57 -1.61 -24.08
CA ALA A 183 -24.42 -0.61 -25.13
C ALA A 183 -23.17 0.24 -24.98
N SER A 184 -22.64 0.43 -23.78
CA SER A 184 -21.34 1.09 -23.58
C SER A 184 -20.23 0.05 -23.67
N ARG A 185 -19.66 -0.15 -24.87
CA ARG A 185 -18.46 -0.97 -25.07
C ARG A 185 -17.26 -0.31 -24.37
N LYS A 186 -17.18 -0.50 -23.06
CA LYS A 186 -16.00 -0.11 -22.29
C LYS A 186 -14.89 -1.13 -22.53
N ALA A 187 -13.65 -0.66 -22.43
CA ALA A 187 -12.50 -1.54 -22.47
C ALA A 187 -12.53 -2.54 -21.29
N ALA A 188 -11.82 -3.65 -21.42
CA ALA A 188 -11.73 -4.65 -20.36
C ALA A 188 -11.05 -4.10 -19.10
N THR A 189 -11.33 -4.69 -17.95
CA THR A 189 -10.59 -4.50 -16.70
C THR A 189 -9.56 -5.61 -16.52
N LEU A 190 -8.31 -5.25 -16.26
CA LEU A 190 -7.25 -6.18 -15.89
C LEU A 190 -7.16 -6.28 -14.36
N ILE A 191 -7.26 -7.49 -13.83
CA ILE A 191 -7.13 -7.78 -12.39
C ILE A 191 -5.90 -8.65 -12.21
N VAL A 192 -4.87 -8.08 -11.57
CA VAL A 192 -3.59 -8.74 -11.31
C VAL A 192 -3.55 -9.16 -9.85
N VAL A 193 -3.36 -10.44 -9.63
CA VAL A 193 -3.43 -11.05 -8.29
C VAL A 193 -2.25 -12.00 -8.06
N PRO A 194 -1.88 -12.28 -6.80
CA PRO A 194 -1.01 -13.42 -6.49
C PRO A 194 -1.60 -14.73 -7.00
N THR A 195 -0.75 -15.67 -7.38
CA THR A 195 -1.19 -16.98 -7.90
C THR A 195 -2.14 -17.71 -6.94
N SER A 196 -1.92 -17.57 -5.63
CA SER A 196 -2.76 -18.17 -4.59
C SER A 196 -4.20 -17.63 -4.55
N LEU A 197 -4.41 -16.39 -4.97
CA LEU A 197 -5.73 -15.73 -4.94
C LEU A 197 -6.50 -15.83 -6.25
N LEU A 198 -5.87 -16.25 -7.34
CA LEU A 198 -6.47 -16.25 -8.67
C LEU A 198 -7.77 -17.07 -8.74
N HIS A 199 -7.73 -18.27 -8.17
CA HIS A 199 -8.91 -19.15 -8.12
C HIS A 199 -10.05 -18.52 -7.29
N ASN A 200 -9.73 -17.92 -6.15
CA ASN A 200 -10.71 -17.29 -5.28
C ASN A 200 -11.39 -16.10 -5.97
N TRP A 201 -10.62 -15.21 -6.60
CA TRP A 201 -11.15 -14.09 -7.36
C TRP A 201 -12.13 -14.53 -8.47
N ARG A 202 -11.77 -15.57 -9.23
CA ARG A 202 -12.64 -16.11 -10.28
C ARG A 202 -13.94 -16.69 -9.70
N ARG A 203 -13.83 -17.46 -8.60
CA ARG A 203 -14.98 -18.06 -7.91
C ARG A 203 -15.92 -16.96 -7.40
N GLU A 204 -15.41 -15.93 -6.76
CA GLU A 204 -16.18 -14.81 -6.26
C GLU A 204 -16.81 -13.98 -7.39
N ALA A 205 -16.06 -13.68 -8.45
CA ALA A 205 -16.58 -12.96 -9.60
C ALA A 205 -17.73 -13.73 -10.29
N LYS A 206 -17.60 -15.05 -10.47
CA LYS A 206 -18.65 -15.91 -11.00
C LYS A 206 -19.89 -15.97 -10.09
N ARG A 207 -19.65 -15.98 -8.77
CA ARG A 207 -20.73 -16.05 -7.77
C ARG A 207 -21.51 -14.75 -7.68
N PHE A 208 -20.84 -13.61 -7.67
CA PHE A 208 -21.44 -12.32 -7.31
C PHE A 208 -21.79 -11.44 -8.50
N THR A 209 -21.21 -11.67 -9.67
CA THR A 209 -21.41 -10.82 -10.85
C THR A 209 -22.01 -11.57 -12.04
N THR A 210 -22.40 -10.80 -13.06
CA THR A 210 -22.83 -11.32 -14.37
C THR A 210 -21.82 -10.98 -15.46
N LEU A 211 -20.60 -10.54 -15.09
CA LEU A 211 -19.60 -10.06 -16.01
C LEU A 211 -18.91 -11.21 -16.76
N SER A 212 -18.67 -11.01 -18.04
CA SER A 212 -17.87 -11.95 -18.85
C SER A 212 -16.41 -11.89 -18.41
N MET A 213 -15.78 -13.05 -18.24
CA MET A 213 -14.45 -13.14 -17.67
C MET A 213 -13.57 -14.19 -18.32
N ILE A 214 -12.25 -13.94 -18.29
CA ILE A 214 -11.23 -14.89 -18.71
C ILE A 214 -10.05 -14.87 -17.74
N GLU A 215 -9.40 -16.01 -17.56
CA GLU A 215 -8.09 -16.11 -16.92
C GLU A 215 -7.01 -16.10 -18.03
N TYR A 216 -6.20 -15.06 -18.03
CA TYR A 216 -5.07 -14.95 -18.95
C TYR A 216 -3.85 -15.64 -18.34
N ASN A 217 -3.47 -16.78 -18.93
CA ASN A 217 -2.37 -17.63 -18.52
C ASN A 217 -1.53 -18.06 -19.77
N SER A 218 -0.48 -18.84 -19.56
CA SER A 218 0.45 -19.27 -20.61
C SER A 218 -0.16 -20.14 -21.73
N SER A 219 -1.33 -20.73 -21.48
CA SER A 219 -2.01 -21.55 -22.49
C SER A 219 -2.82 -20.72 -23.51
N ILE A 220 -3.01 -19.43 -23.23
CA ILE A 220 -3.82 -18.55 -24.07
C ILE A 220 -2.93 -17.80 -25.06
N VAL A 221 -3.15 -18.07 -26.34
CA VAL A 221 -2.51 -17.36 -27.44
C VAL A 221 -3.36 -16.15 -27.84
N VAL A 222 -2.83 -14.97 -27.63
CA VAL A 222 -3.45 -13.71 -28.09
C VAL A 222 -2.83 -13.32 -29.42
N PRO A 223 -3.64 -13.06 -30.47
CA PRO A 223 -3.09 -12.62 -31.75
C PRO A 223 -2.34 -11.28 -31.59
N PRO A 224 -1.04 -11.23 -31.91
CA PRO A 224 -0.22 -10.04 -31.65
C PRO A 224 -0.68 -8.81 -32.43
N ASN A 225 -1.27 -8.98 -33.61
CA ASN A 225 -1.73 -7.91 -34.46
C ASN A 225 -3.09 -7.30 -34.03
N HIS A 226 -3.85 -7.98 -33.15
CA HIS A 226 -5.18 -7.55 -32.75
C HIS A 226 -5.48 -7.82 -31.27
N PRO A 227 -4.63 -7.39 -30.32
CA PRO A 227 -4.86 -7.63 -28.90
C PRO A 227 -6.20 -7.01 -28.41
N GLY A 228 -6.58 -5.86 -28.99
CA GLY A 228 -7.84 -5.19 -28.67
C GLY A 228 -9.08 -5.98 -29.01
N LYS A 229 -9.06 -6.75 -30.13
CA LYS A 229 -10.18 -7.63 -30.51
C LYS A 229 -10.31 -8.81 -29.55
N PHE A 230 -9.19 -9.30 -29.00
CA PHE A 230 -9.20 -10.38 -28.04
C PHE A 230 -9.69 -9.90 -26.67
N PHE A 231 -9.00 -8.91 -26.10
CA PHE A 231 -9.30 -8.40 -24.74
C PHE A 231 -10.69 -7.76 -24.66
N GLY A 232 -11.13 -7.07 -25.71
CA GLY A 232 -12.45 -6.43 -25.77
C GLY A 232 -13.65 -7.38 -25.79
N ARG A 233 -13.44 -8.70 -25.85
CA ARG A 233 -14.51 -9.71 -25.71
C ARG A 233 -14.94 -9.93 -24.26
N PHE A 234 -14.08 -9.58 -23.31
CA PHE A 234 -14.25 -9.84 -21.90
C PHE A 234 -14.35 -8.52 -21.13
N GLN A 235 -15.11 -8.53 -20.06
CA GLN A 235 -15.18 -7.40 -19.13
C GLN A 235 -14.10 -7.51 -18.05
N LEU A 236 -13.81 -8.74 -17.59
CA LEU A 236 -12.79 -9.02 -16.60
C LEU A 236 -11.72 -9.95 -17.15
N ILE A 237 -10.47 -9.58 -16.99
CA ILE A 237 -9.30 -10.38 -17.34
C ILE A 237 -8.48 -10.58 -16.08
N PHE A 238 -8.40 -11.81 -15.60
CA PHE A 238 -7.61 -12.18 -14.44
C PHE A 238 -6.24 -12.67 -14.88
N THR A 239 -5.19 -12.22 -14.19
CA THR A 239 -3.83 -12.69 -14.42
C THR A 239 -3.02 -12.62 -13.13
N THR A 240 -1.81 -13.17 -13.15
CA THR A 240 -0.88 -13.10 -12.02
C THR A 240 0.22 -12.07 -12.26
N TYR A 241 0.90 -11.64 -11.19
CA TYR A 241 2.06 -10.75 -11.30
C TYR A 241 3.18 -11.33 -12.17
N GLY A 242 3.40 -12.66 -12.10
CA GLY A 242 4.37 -13.34 -12.96
C GLY A 242 4.01 -13.28 -14.44
N MET A 243 2.74 -13.57 -14.76
CA MET A 243 2.23 -13.48 -16.14
C MET A 243 2.23 -12.04 -16.66
N MET A 244 1.83 -11.07 -15.83
CA MET A 244 1.90 -9.65 -16.18
C MET A 244 3.32 -9.25 -16.59
N ARG A 245 4.32 -9.61 -15.79
CA ARG A 245 5.71 -9.29 -16.04
C ARG A 245 6.22 -9.95 -17.33
N ASN A 246 5.89 -11.22 -17.54
CA ASN A 246 6.39 -11.99 -18.69
C ASN A 246 5.74 -11.58 -20.02
N ASN A 247 4.55 -10.96 -19.99
CA ASN A 247 3.78 -10.58 -21.18
C ASN A 247 3.49 -9.07 -21.22
N ILE A 248 4.38 -8.27 -20.67
CA ILE A 248 4.14 -6.83 -20.52
C ILE A 248 3.98 -6.11 -21.85
N ASP A 249 4.74 -6.48 -22.88
CA ASP A 249 4.66 -5.87 -24.22
C ASP A 249 3.26 -6.01 -24.81
N LEU A 250 2.65 -7.19 -24.68
CA LEU A 250 1.30 -7.43 -25.13
C LEU A 250 0.27 -6.68 -24.31
N LEU A 251 0.37 -6.75 -22.96
CA LEU A 251 -0.60 -6.11 -22.07
C LEU A 251 -0.52 -4.58 -22.13
N SER A 252 0.65 -4.01 -22.32
CA SER A 252 0.84 -2.56 -22.46
C SER A 252 0.35 -2.00 -23.79
N SER A 253 0.17 -2.84 -24.81
CA SER A 253 -0.38 -2.46 -26.11
C SER A 253 -1.89 -2.17 -26.07
N TYR A 254 -2.60 -2.63 -25.01
CA TYR A 254 -4.03 -2.43 -24.83
C TYR A 254 -4.30 -1.43 -23.70
N LYS A 255 -5.25 -0.49 -23.93
CA LYS A 255 -5.68 0.46 -22.90
C LYS A 255 -6.91 -0.09 -22.17
N PHE A 256 -6.71 -0.51 -20.93
CA PHE A 256 -7.77 -1.05 -20.07
C PHE A 256 -8.70 0.04 -19.53
N GLU A 257 -9.93 -0.30 -19.15
CA GLU A 257 -10.80 0.61 -18.39
C GLU A 257 -10.26 0.77 -16.96
N TYR A 258 -10.03 -0.36 -16.28
CA TYR A 258 -9.37 -0.42 -14.97
C TYR A 258 -8.17 -1.35 -14.99
N ILE A 259 -7.18 -1.04 -14.17
CA ILE A 259 -6.20 -2.00 -13.70
C ILE A 259 -6.34 -2.09 -12.19
N VAL A 260 -6.61 -3.29 -11.70
CA VAL A 260 -6.73 -3.60 -10.27
C VAL A 260 -5.53 -4.46 -9.88
N LEU A 261 -4.74 -4.01 -8.90
CA LEU A 261 -3.65 -4.80 -8.32
C LEU A 261 -4.06 -5.24 -6.91
N ASP A 262 -4.23 -6.54 -6.71
CA ASP A 262 -4.49 -7.09 -5.38
C ASP A 262 -3.19 -7.49 -4.70
N GLU A 263 -3.13 -7.36 -3.38
CA GLU A 263 -1.92 -7.52 -2.57
C GLU A 263 -0.78 -6.65 -3.14
N SER A 264 -1.05 -5.34 -3.23
CA SER A 264 -0.17 -4.39 -3.93
C SER A 264 1.23 -4.25 -3.34
N GLN A 265 1.53 -4.85 -2.17
CA GLN A 265 2.90 -5.00 -1.68
C GLN A 265 3.83 -5.73 -2.67
N ASN A 266 3.29 -6.44 -3.66
CA ASN A 266 4.09 -7.01 -4.76
C ASN A 266 4.78 -5.97 -5.64
N ILE A 267 4.35 -4.70 -5.60
CA ILE A 267 4.96 -3.58 -6.33
C ILE A 267 5.67 -2.58 -5.41
N LYS A 268 5.89 -2.88 -4.12
CA LYS A 268 6.53 -1.98 -3.15
C LYS A 268 7.99 -1.61 -3.47
N ASN A 269 8.71 -2.52 -4.09
CA ASN A 269 10.09 -2.27 -4.49
C ASN A 269 10.14 -1.57 -5.86
N SER A 270 10.50 -0.29 -5.88
CA SER A 270 10.63 0.55 -7.08
C SER A 270 11.66 0.03 -8.10
N GLU A 271 12.64 -0.76 -7.66
CA GLU A 271 13.67 -1.34 -8.53
C GLU A 271 13.25 -2.66 -9.16
N SER A 272 12.16 -3.27 -8.67
CA SER A 272 11.71 -4.58 -9.14
C SER A 272 11.18 -4.54 -10.58
N LEU A 273 11.38 -5.64 -11.32
CA LEU A 273 10.78 -5.81 -12.65
C LEU A 273 9.25 -5.76 -12.57
N THR A 274 8.65 -6.26 -11.49
CA THR A 274 7.20 -6.26 -11.29
C THR A 274 6.64 -4.83 -11.21
N PHE A 275 7.30 -3.95 -10.45
CA PHE A 275 6.93 -2.54 -10.38
C PHE A 275 7.05 -1.84 -11.74
N ARG A 276 8.20 -2.02 -12.42
CA ARG A 276 8.43 -1.42 -13.74
C ARG A 276 7.39 -1.89 -14.76
N SER A 277 7.06 -3.17 -14.76
CA SER A 277 6.00 -3.71 -15.63
C SER A 277 4.62 -3.13 -15.28
N ALA A 278 4.27 -3.02 -14.01
CA ALA A 278 3.00 -2.43 -13.61
C ALA A 278 2.84 -0.98 -14.10
N LEU A 279 3.92 -0.18 -14.08
CA LEU A 279 3.90 1.20 -14.59
C LEU A 279 3.72 1.31 -16.10
N GLN A 280 4.14 0.30 -16.88
CA GLN A 280 3.98 0.30 -18.35
C GLN A 280 2.54 0.04 -18.79
N LEU A 281 1.72 -0.57 -17.93
CA LEU A 281 0.32 -0.84 -18.23
C LEU A 281 -0.47 0.46 -18.43
N LYS A 282 -1.31 0.48 -19.47
CA LYS A 282 -2.16 1.62 -19.82
C LYS A 282 -3.59 1.38 -19.40
N SER A 283 -4.16 2.31 -18.64
CA SER A 283 -5.56 2.26 -18.22
C SER A 283 -6.15 3.66 -18.07
N LYS A 284 -7.48 3.70 -17.96
CA LYS A 284 -8.19 4.94 -17.63
C LYS A 284 -8.18 5.15 -16.10
N TYR A 285 -8.38 4.09 -15.34
CA TYR A 285 -8.39 4.12 -13.88
C TYR A 285 -7.47 3.06 -13.28
N ARG A 286 -6.99 3.29 -12.07
CA ARG A 286 -6.12 2.39 -11.33
C ARG A 286 -6.63 2.21 -9.91
N LEU A 287 -6.67 0.96 -9.45
CA LEU A 287 -7.07 0.62 -8.09
C LEU A 287 -6.07 -0.36 -7.51
N VAL A 288 -5.66 -0.14 -6.28
CA VAL A 288 -4.86 -1.12 -5.54
C VAL A 288 -5.62 -1.59 -4.31
N LEU A 289 -5.48 -2.87 -4.00
CA LEU A 289 -6.05 -3.51 -2.84
C LEU A 289 -4.89 -4.04 -1.99
N THR A 290 -4.95 -3.78 -0.69
CA THR A 290 -3.94 -4.28 0.26
C THR A 290 -4.55 -4.38 1.65
N GLY A 291 -4.01 -5.26 2.50
CA GLY A 291 -4.30 -5.25 3.94
C GLY A 291 -3.37 -4.31 4.71
N THR A 292 -2.24 -3.95 4.10
CA THR A 292 -1.15 -3.19 4.74
C THR A 292 -0.61 -2.13 3.78
N PRO A 293 -1.19 -0.93 3.75
CA PRO A 293 -0.78 0.12 2.80
C PRO A 293 0.65 0.63 3.07
N ILE A 294 1.09 0.58 4.32
CA ILE A 294 2.45 0.90 4.75
C ILE A 294 2.93 -0.26 5.60
N GLU A 295 3.74 -1.17 5.03
CA GLU A 295 4.31 -2.28 5.81
C GLU A 295 5.60 -1.87 6.52
N ASN A 296 6.58 -1.33 5.77
CA ASN A 296 7.93 -1.16 6.27
C ASN A 296 8.51 0.24 6.06
N SER A 297 8.03 1.00 5.07
CA SER A 297 8.64 2.29 4.74
C SER A 297 7.74 3.24 3.96
N LEU A 298 8.06 4.54 4.02
CA LEU A 298 7.46 5.56 3.16
C LEU A 298 7.79 5.34 1.67
N LYS A 299 8.85 4.60 1.36
CA LYS A 299 9.19 4.22 -0.02
C LYS A 299 8.15 3.27 -0.61
N ASP A 300 7.61 2.35 0.20
CA ASP A 300 6.54 1.43 -0.21
C ASP A 300 5.26 2.21 -0.56
N LEU A 301 4.93 3.22 0.25
CA LEU A 301 3.82 4.14 -0.01
C LEU A 301 4.01 4.89 -1.33
N TRP A 302 5.21 5.47 -1.54
CA TRP A 302 5.52 6.17 -2.78
C TRP A 302 5.35 5.26 -4.02
N ALA A 303 5.83 4.03 -3.95
CA ALA A 303 5.72 3.09 -5.06
C ALA A 303 4.25 2.78 -5.42
N GLN A 304 3.40 2.57 -4.42
CA GLN A 304 1.96 2.35 -4.64
C GLN A 304 1.31 3.59 -5.26
N PHE A 305 1.60 4.79 -4.73
CA PHE A 305 1.05 6.04 -5.27
C PHE A 305 1.57 6.36 -6.66
N ARG A 306 2.82 6.03 -6.97
CA ARG A 306 3.37 6.16 -8.32
C ARG A 306 2.59 5.34 -9.34
N PHE A 307 2.03 4.20 -8.92
CA PHE A 307 1.10 3.43 -9.76
C PHE A 307 -0.30 4.04 -9.76
N ILE A 308 -0.90 4.35 -8.60
CA ILE A 308 -2.29 4.83 -8.47
C ILE A 308 -2.46 6.18 -9.15
N GLN A 309 -1.56 7.13 -8.82
CA GLN A 309 -1.62 8.54 -9.20
C GLN A 309 -0.20 9.06 -9.46
N PRO A 310 0.33 8.83 -10.67
CA PRO A 310 1.75 9.03 -10.99
C PRO A 310 2.31 10.42 -10.66
N ASP A 311 1.47 11.44 -10.72
CA ASP A 311 1.92 12.83 -10.55
C ASP A 311 1.76 13.36 -9.10
N LEU A 312 1.09 12.61 -8.21
CA LEU A 312 0.73 13.12 -6.87
C LEU A 312 1.94 13.31 -5.94
N LEU A 313 2.86 12.35 -5.91
CA LEU A 313 4.03 12.36 -5.03
C LEU A 313 5.35 12.67 -5.77
N GLY A 314 5.28 13.03 -7.05
CA GLY A 314 6.45 13.38 -7.85
C GLY A 314 7.42 12.21 -8.09
N THR A 315 8.69 12.55 -8.35
CA THR A 315 9.76 11.56 -8.52
C THR A 315 10.22 11.00 -7.17
N GLU A 316 10.87 9.82 -7.18
CA GLU A 316 11.38 9.19 -5.95
C GLU A 316 12.36 10.10 -5.22
N SER A 317 13.26 10.80 -5.94
CA SER A 317 14.23 11.72 -5.34
C SER A 317 13.57 12.97 -4.73
N ALA A 318 12.54 13.52 -5.37
CA ALA A 318 11.78 14.63 -4.83
C ALA A 318 11.02 14.20 -3.55
N PHE A 319 10.34 13.06 -3.58
CA PHE A 319 9.63 12.51 -2.43
C PHE A 319 10.58 12.22 -1.26
N GLN A 320 11.78 11.70 -1.54
CA GLN A 320 12.78 11.44 -0.51
C GLN A 320 13.20 12.73 0.21
N LYS A 321 13.50 13.80 -0.55
CA LYS A 321 13.94 15.09 0.01
C LYS A 321 12.79 15.78 0.76
N GLN A 322 11.59 15.77 0.18
CA GLN A 322 10.46 16.54 0.68
C GLN A 322 9.75 15.88 1.86
N PHE A 323 9.66 14.54 1.88
CA PHE A 323 8.89 13.81 2.89
C PHE A 323 9.73 12.82 3.69
N MET A 324 10.51 11.93 3.02
CA MET A 324 11.16 10.83 3.75
C MET A 324 12.22 11.29 4.73
N ILE A 325 13.11 12.21 4.31
CA ILE A 325 14.18 12.71 5.17
C ILE A 325 13.60 13.51 6.35
N PRO A 326 12.74 14.52 6.15
CA PRO A 326 12.17 15.28 7.26
C PRO A 326 11.37 14.43 8.25
N ILE A 327 10.57 13.48 7.76
CA ILE A 327 9.78 12.59 8.64
C ILE A 327 10.69 11.69 9.47
N ARG A 328 11.77 11.16 8.89
CA ARG A 328 12.77 10.39 9.64
C ARG A 328 13.49 11.21 10.71
N GLN A 329 13.58 12.51 10.51
CA GLN A 329 14.13 13.46 11.48
C GLN A 329 13.11 13.92 12.54
N GLY A 330 11.90 13.36 12.52
CA GLY A 330 10.84 13.65 13.49
C GLY A 330 9.98 14.87 13.16
N ASN A 331 9.97 15.36 11.91
CA ASN A 331 9.15 16.50 11.52
C ASN A 331 7.67 16.08 11.35
N THR A 332 6.90 16.24 12.43
CA THR A 332 5.47 15.89 12.48
C THR A 332 4.60 16.75 11.56
N ARG A 333 5.04 17.96 11.22
CA ARG A 333 4.31 18.85 10.30
C ARG A 333 4.34 18.29 8.89
N VAL A 334 5.50 17.83 8.43
CA VAL A 334 5.65 17.21 7.10
C VAL A 334 4.91 15.89 7.02
N GLU A 335 4.89 15.13 8.11
CA GLU A 335 4.09 13.90 8.20
C GLU A 335 2.59 14.19 8.05
N ALA A 336 2.06 15.19 8.77
CA ALA A 336 0.68 15.62 8.64
C ALA A 336 0.33 16.12 7.23
N GLN A 337 1.24 16.84 6.57
CA GLN A 337 1.09 17.27 5.18
C GLN A 337 0.97 16.08 4.22
N LEU A 338 1.86 15.10 4.35
CA LEU A 338 1.79 13.88 3.54
C LEU A 338 0.47 13.14 3.77
N GLN A 339 0.05 12.98 5.03
CA GLN A 339 -1.20 12.33 5.39
C GLN A 339 -2.41 13.04 4.77
N GLN A 340 -2.46 14.37 4.80
CA GLN A 340 -3.53 15.15 4.18
C GLN A 340 -3.55 14.98 2.65
N LEU A 341 -2.38 14.94 2.01
CA LEU A 341 -2.25 14.79 0.57
C LEU A 341 -2.78 13.44 0.07
N ILE A 342 -2.50 12.35 0.80
CA ILE A 342 -2.85 10.99 0.38
C ILE A 342 -4.22 10.51 0.90
N SER A 343 -4.73 11.09 1.98
CA SER A 343 -5.98 10.63 2.65
C SER A 343 -7.20 10.52 1.73
N PRO A 344 -7.42 11.38 0.71
CA PRO A 344 -8.57 11.23 -0.19
C PRO A 344 -8.52 9.94 -1.02
N PHE A 345 -7.33 9.42 -1.26
CA PHE A 345 -7.05 8.30 -2.15
C PHE A 345 -6.85 6.96 -1.43
N ILE A 346 -6.90 6.95 -0.09
CA ILE A 346 -6.79 5.75 0.73
C ILE A 346 -8.04 5.58 1.56
N LEU A 347 -8.65 4.41 1.50
CA LEU A 347 -9.69 4.00 2.44
C LEU A 347 -9.16 2.81 3.25
N ARG A 348 -8.98 3.00 4.55
CA ARG A 348 -8.54 1.98 5.48
C ARG A 348 -9.53 1.87 6.64
N ARG A 349 -9.94 0.64 6.94
CA ARG A 349 -10.79 0.32 8.10
C ARG A 349 -10.30 -0.96 8.73
N SER A 350 -10.29 -0.99 10.04
CA SER A 350 -9.97 -2.19 10.82
C SER A 350 -11.22 -3.05 11.05
N LYS A 351 -11.01 -4.34 11.35
CA LYS A 351 -12.11 -5.23 11.75
C LYS A 351 -12.83 -4.73 12.99
N SER A 352 -12.10 -4.21 13.98
CA SER A 352 -12.64 -3.67 15.21
C SER A 352 -13.57 -2.46 15.01
N GLU A 353 -13.29 -1.63 13.99
CA GLU A 353 -14.13 -0.46 13.68
C GLU A 353 -15.45 -0.82 12.97
N VAL A 354 -15.45 -1.85 12.12
CA VAL A 354 -16.58 -2.12 11.21
C VAL A 354 -17.38 -3.38 11.53
N ALA A 355 -16.87 -4.22 12.40
CA ALA A 355 -17.49 -5.47 12.84
C ALA A 355 -17.36 -5.66 14.35
N PRO A 356 -17.95 -4.75 15.16
CA PRO A 356 -17.87 -4.79 16.62
C PRO A 356 -18.56 -6.03 17.23
N GLU A 357 -19.34 -6.76 16.41
CA GLU A 357 -19.96 -8.03 16.78
C GLU A 357 -18.97 -9.20 16.85
N LEU A 358 -17.77 -9.06 16.29
CA LEU A 358 -16.74 -10.09 16.41
C LEU A 358 -16.15 -10.10 17.82
N PRO A 359 -15.93 -11.28 18.41
CA PRO A 359 -15.27 -11.38 19.71
C PRO A 359 -13.86 -10.78 19.61
N PRO A 360 -13.34 -10.22 20.72
CA PRO A 360 -11.97 -9.73 20.76
C PRO A 360 -10.98 -10.85 20.47
N LEU A 361 -9.89 -10.52 19.79
CA LEU A 361 -8.76 -11.43 19.61
C LEU A 361 -8.06 -11.60 20.96
N THR A 362 -7.95 -12.84 21.42
CA THR A 362 -7.13 -13.18 22.58
C THR A 362 -5.76 -13.64 22.07
N GLU A 363 -4.71 -12.97 22.51
CA GLU A 363 -3.33 -13.32 22.20
C GLU A 363 -2.62 -13.79 23.47
N GLU A 364 -1.98 -14.93 23.40
CA GLU A 364 -1.23 -15.51 24.52
C GLU A 364 0.17 -15.89 24.05
N THR A 365 1.18 -15.54 24.84
CA THR A 365 2.57 -15.94 24.62
C THR A 365 2.93 -17.07 25.54
N ILE A 366 3.19 -18.24 24.96
CA ILE A 366 3.58 -19.42 25.71
C ILE A 366 5.10 -19.62 25.61
N TYR A 367 5.76 -19.66 26.76
CA TYR A 367 7.19 -19.92 26.83
C TYR A 367 7.39 -21.44 27.01
N CYS A 368 8.28 -22.00 26.20
CA CYS A 368 8.59 -23.42 26.20
C CYS A 368 10.03 -23.63 26.68
N ASP A 369 10.22 -24.42 27.71
CA ASP A 369 11.56 -24.82 28.17
C ASP A 369 12.18 -25.83 27.21
N MET A 370 13.47 -25.70 26.98
CA MET A 370 14.20 -26.65 26.14
C MET A 370 14.60 -27.89 27.01
N PRO A 371 14.34 -29.12 26.56
CA PRO A 371 14.93 -30.31 27.13
C PRO A 371 16.46 -30.21 27.13
N GLU A 372 17.10 -30.92 28.07
CA GLU A 372 18.54 -30.82 28.33
C GLU A 372 19.40 -31.03 27.07
N GLU A 373 19.07 -32.03 26.27
CA GLU A 373 19.77 -32.31 25.00
C GLU A 373 19.63 -31.16 23.99
N GLN A 374 18.43 -30.58 23.83
CA GLN A 374 18.18 -29.45 22.96
C GLN A 374 18.92 -28.21 23.48
N ASN A 375 18.87 -27.97 24.79
CA ASN A 375 19.53 -26.80 25.41
C ASN A 375 21.04 -26.88 25.25
N THR A 376 21.63 -28.07 25.39
CA THR A 376 23.07 -28.29 25.19
C THR A 376 23.50 -27.86 23.76
N LEU A 377 22.77 -28.34 22.75
CA LEU A 377 23.06 -27.97 21.35
C LEU A 377 22.86 -26.45 21.09
N TYR A 378 21.83 -25.86 21.69
CA TYR A 378 21.54 -24.45 21.58
C TYR A 378 22.67 -23.59 22.20
N GLU A 379 23.11 -23.94 23.42
CA GLU A 379 24.19 -23.22 24.12
C GLU A 379 25.54 -23.36 23.39
N GLN A 380 25.84 -24.52 22.81
CA GLN A 380 27.02 -24.75 21.99
C GLN A 380 27.05 -23.79 20.79
N GLU A 381 25.94 -23.71 20.02
CA GLU A 381 25.82 -22.82 18.87
C GLU A 381 25.88 -21.34 19.27
N LYS A 382 25.22 -20.98 20.38
CA LYS A 382 25.23 -19.63 20.94
C LYS A 382 26.63 -19.19 21.34
N ASN A 383 27.39 -20.06 22.00
CA ASN A 383 28.77 -19.77 22.39
C ASN A 383 29.69 -19.67 21.17
N SER A 384 29.51 -20.50 20.15
CA SER A 384 30.22 -20.40 18.89
C SER A 384 29.97 -19.04 18.22
N LEU A 385 28.71 -18.63 18.11
CA LEU A 385 28.35 -17.31 17.54
C LEU A 385 28.92 -16.16 18.37
N ARG A 386 28.88 -16.27 19.71
CA ARG A 386 29.45 -15.27 20.61
C ARG A 386 30.97 -15.13 20.43
N ASN A 387 31.70 -16.24 20.25
CA ASN A 387 33.13 -16.21 19.98
C ASN A 387 33.45 -15.53 18.65
N ILE A 388 32.67 -15.78 17.60
CA ILE A 388 32.80 -15.09 16.31
C ILE A 388 32.63 -13.57 16.48
N LEU A 389 31.63 -13.14 17.25
CA LEU A 389 31.38 -11.72 17.53
C LEU A 389 32.51 -11.04 18.31
N LEU A 390 33.10 -11.76 19.26
CA LEU A 390 34.20 -11.22 20.11
C LEU A 390 35.53 -11.13 19.40
N GLN A 391 35.77 -11.99 18.40
CA GLN A 391 37.05 -12.02 17.68
C GLN A 391 37.27 -10.82 16.71
N HIS A 392 36.18 -10.15 16.30
CA HIS A 392 36.27 -9.06 15.31
C HIS A 392 35.39 -7.84 15.68
N PRO A 393 35.74 -7.06 16.72
CA PRO A 393 34.90 -5.96 17.19
C PRO A 393 34.87 -4.70 16.31
N GLN A 394 35.76 -4.56 15.32
CA GLN A 394 35.94 -3.27 14.60
C GLN A 394 35.78 -3.30 13.08
N ASN A 395 35.68 -4.46 12.43
CA ASN A 395 35.48 -4.55 10.97
C ASN A 395 34.24 -5.35 10.62
N MET A 396 33.12 -4.66 10.42
CA MET A 396 31.89 -5.26 9.89
C MET A 396 31.95 -5.39 8.36
N ASP A 397 32.79 -6.28 7.86
CA ASP A 397 32.77 -6.67 6.45
C ASP A 397 31.49 -7.47 6.13
N LYS A 398 31.06 -7.42 4.86
CA LYS A 398 29.84 -8.12 4.39
C LYS A 398 29.84 -9.63 4.72
N LEU A 399 31.02 -10.26 4.72
CA LEU A 399 31.20 -11.66 5.11
C LEU A 399 30.88 -11.91 6.58
N HIS A 400 31.22 -10.98 7.45
CA HIS A 400 30.97 -11.07 8.89
C HIS A 400 29.47 -10.94 9.20
N SER A 401 28.79 -9.98 8.55
CA SER A 401 27.34 -9.83 8.65
C SER A 401 26.58 -11.09 8.19
N PHE A 402 27.07 -11.76 7.15
CA PHE A 402 26.48 -13.00 6.68
C PHE A 402 26.64 -14.16 7.68
N SER A 403 27.82 -14.27 8.31
CA SER A 403 28.09 -15.30 9.36
C SER A 403 27.20 -15.11 10.58
N ILE A 404 26.99 -13.85 11.00
CA ILE A 404 26.08 -13.53 12.12
C ILE A 404 24.65 -13.89 11.79
N LEU A 405 24.17 -13.51 10.59
CA LEU A 405 22.80 -13.85 10.14
C LEU A 405 22.59 -15.36 10.07
N ASN A 406 23.58 -16.10 9.58
CA ASN A 406 23.53 -17.56 9.54
C ASN A 406 23.50 -18.19 10.96
N GLY A 407 24.32 -17.68 11.89
CA GLY A 407 24.30 -18.12 13.28
C GLY A 407 22.95 -17.87 13.96
N ILE A 408 22.35 -16.68 13.74
CA ILE A 408 21.00 -16.38 14.24
C ILE A 408 19.96 -17.33 13.64
N LEU A 409 20.07 -17.63 12.34
CA LEU A 409 19.18 -18.59 11.68
C LEU A 409 19.29 -19.98 12.31
N ARG A 410 20.50 -20.47 12.55
CA ARG A 410 20.75 -21.76 13.18
C ARG A 410 20.20 -21.80 14.61
N LEU A 411 20.41 -20.76 15.42
CA LEU A 411 19.81 -20.65 16.76
C LEU A 411 18.28 -20.70 16.73
N ARG A 412 17.65 -20.03 15.78
CA ARG A 412 16.20 -20.09 15.58
C ARG A 412 15.72 -21.48 15.18
N GLN A 413 16.49 -22.20 14.36
CA GLN A 413 16.19 -23.58 14.00
C GLN A 413 16.30 -24.52 15.20
N LEU A 414 17.39 -24.43 15.99
CA LEU A 414 17.56 -25.21 17.23
C LEU A 414 16.46 -24.93 18.25
N ALA A 415 16.06 -23.66 18.39
CA ALA A 415 14.96 -23.27 19.25
C ALA A 415 13.58 -23.81 18.79
N CYS A 416 13.43 -24.15 17.51
CA CYS A 416 12.22 -24.83 17.04
C CYS A 416 12.32 -26.35 17.23
N HIS A 417 13.34 -26.97 16.65
CA HIS A 417 13.64 -28.42 16.80
C HIS A 417 15.07 -28.70 16.33
N PRO A 418 15.91 -29.42 17.08
CA PRO A 418 17.28 -29.73 16.69
C PRO A 418 17.38 -30.48 15.36
N GLN A 419 16.40 -31.33 15.04
CA GLN A 419 16.35 -32.07 13.78
C GLN A 419 16.37 -31.21 12.52
N LEU A 420 16.07 -29.90 12.64
CA LEU A 420 16.18 -28.96 11.51
C LEU A 420 17.62 -28.77 11.05
N ILE A 421 18.59 -28.99 11.95
CA ILE A 421 20.04 -28.91 11.68
C ILE A 421 20.70 -30.29 11.70
N TYR A 422 20.32 -31.12 12.65
CA TYR A 422 20.86 -32.46 12.86
C TYR A 422 19.77 -33.50 12.57
N PRO A 423 19.71 -34.07 11.34
CA PRO A 423 18.63 -34.97 10.91
C PRO A 423 18.51 -36.23 11.81
N ASP A 424 19.65 -36.69 12.32
CA ASP A 424 19.72 -37.90 13.16
C ASP A 424 19.37 -37.65 14.64
N PHE A 425 18.94 -36.45 14.99
CA PHE A 425 18.53 -36.12 16.34
C PHE A 425 17.17 -36.75 16.65
N ASN A 426 17.14 -37.66 17.62
CA ASN A 426 15.94 -38.40 18.03
C ASN A 426 15.36 -37.92 19.38
N GLY A 427 15.89 -36.82 19.93
CA GLY A 427 15.43 -36.26 21.18
C GLY A 427 14.17 -35.40 21.05
N ALA A 428 13.61 -35.04 22.18
CA ALA A 428 12.44 -34.18 22.23
C ALA A 428 12.79 -32.69 22.02
N SER A 429 11.82 -31.90 21.55
CA SER A 429 11.88 -30.44 21.47
C SER A 429 10.80 -29.83 22.35
N GLY A 430 11.15 -28.84 23.14
CA GLY A 430 10.20 -28.16 24.04
C GLY A 430 9.01 -27.57 23.30
N LYS A 431 9.23 -26.94 22.13
CA LYS A 431 8.12 -26.40 21.29
C LYS A 431 7.26 -27.51 20.70
N ALA A 432 7.85 -28.62 20.25
CA ALA A 432 7.07 -29.71 19.68
C ALA A 432 6.20 -30.38 20.76
N ILE A 433 6.72 -30.59 21.97
CA ILE A 433 5.96 -31.11 23.12
C ILE A 433 4.76 -30.18 23.38
N GLN A 434 5.01 -28.90 23.56
CA GLN A 434 3.96 -27.92 23.89
C GLN A 434 2.88 -27.83 22.81
N ILE A 435 3.28 -27.83 21.52
CA ILE A 435 2.34 -27.82 20.40
C ILE A 435 1.44 -29.04 20.41
N ILE A 436 2.02 -30.22 20.70
CA ILE A 436 1.29 -31.51 20.76
C ILE A 436 0.28 -31.49 21.90
N GLU A 437 0.67 -31.03 23.09
CA GLU A 437 -0.20 -30.93 24.25
C GLU A 437 -1.37 -29.99 24.04
N ILE A 438 -1.08 -28.78 23.54
CA ILE A 438 -2.12 -27.78 23.22
C ILE A 438 -3.06 -28.31 22.12
N PHE A 439 -2.51 -28.93 21.09
CA PHE A 439 -3.33 -29.47 20.00
C PHE A 439 -4.22 -30.62 20.49
N ASP A 440 -3.72 -31.50 21.33
CA ASP A 440 -4.54 -32.60 21.86
C ASP A 440 -5.70 -32.10 22.71
N THR A 441 -5.48 -31.06 23.52
CA THR A 441 -6.53 -30.40 24.31
C THR A 441 -7.58 -29.81 23.38
N LEU A 442 -7.19 -28.95 22.42
CA LEU A 442 -8.10 -28.29 21.50
C LEU A 442 -8.85 -29.28 20.59
N ARG A 443 -8.17 -30.35 20.19
CA ARG A 443 -8.78 -31.43 19.41
C ARG A 443 -9.85 -32.17 20.20
N SER A 444 -9.62 -32.43 21.46
CA SER A 444 -10.58 -33.12 22.35
C SER A 444 -11.86 -32.28 22.55
N GLU A 445 -11.72 -30.95 22.51
CA GLU A 445 -12.83 -29.98 22.56
C GLU A 445 -13.52 -29.75 21.19
N GLY A 446 -13.04 -30.42 20.13
CA GLY A 446 -13.62 -30.32 18.80
C GLY A 446 -13.21 -29.11 18.00
N HIS A 447 -12.19 -28.37 18.42
CA HIS A 447 -11.70 -27.21 17.72
C HIS A 447 -10.84 -27.56 16.49
N LYS A 448 -10.86 -26.69 15.49
CA LYS A 448 -9.93 -26.71 14.35
C LYS A 448 -8.77 -25.76 14.62
N VAL A 449 -7.53 -26.20 14.36
CA VAL A 449 -6.31 -25.52 14.73
C VAL A 449 -5.46 -25.24 13.50
N LEU A 450 -4.98 -24.00 13.36
CA LEU A 450 -4.00 -23.60 12.36
C LEU A 450 -2.63 -23.49 13.01
N ILE A 451 -1.64 -24.22 12.51
CA ILE A 451 -0.27 -24.21 13.02
C ILE A 451 0.65 -23.62 11.98
N PHE A 452 1.21 -22.45 12.28
CA PHE A 452 2.12 -21.74 11.38
C PHE A 452 3.58 -21.93 11.79
N SER A 453 4.44 -22.16 10.80
CA SER A 453 5.89 -22.16 11.00
C SER A 453 6.65 -21.44 9.90
N SER A 454 7.75 -20.77 10.29
CA SER A 454 8.71 -20.19 9.33
C SER A 454 9.53 -21.27 8.61
N PHE A 455 9.64 -22.45 9.20
CA PHE A 455 10.47 -23.57 8.70
C PHE A 455 9.57 -24.72 8.24
N VAL A 456 9.66 -25.03 6.93
CA VAL A 456 8.92 -26.17 6.35
C VAL A 456 9.32 -27.49 7.03
N LYS A 457 10.62 -27.71 7.26
CA LYS A 457 11.10 -28.89 8.00
C LYS A 457 10.48 -29.05 9.39
N HIS A 458 10.19 -27.94 10.10
CA HIS A 458 9.49 -28.03 11.38
C HIS A 458 8.06 -28.55 11.25
N LEU A 459 7.36 -28.14 10.18
CA LEU A 459 6.04 -28.68 9.88
C LEU A 459 6.08 -30.17 9.50
N GLU A 460 7.14 -30.60 8.81
CA GLU A 460 7.36 -32.02 8.48
C GLU A 460 7.56 -32.87 9.73
N VAL A 461 8.37 -32.39 10.69
CA VAL A 461 8.56 -33.03 11.99
C VAL A 461 7.24 -33.14 12.78
N LEU A 462 6.46 -32.06 12.82
CA LEU A 462 5.13 -32.05 13.44
C LEU A 462 4.15 -33.00 12.73
N ALA A 463 4.20 -33.02 11.39
CA ALA A 463 3.37 -33.91 10.58
C ALA A 463 3.66 -35.37 10.85
N GLU A 464 4.93 -35.74 11.07
CA GLU A 464 5.33 -37.09 11.46
C GLU A 464 4.82 -37.44 12.85
N ALA A 465 5.01 -36.55 13.83
CA ALA A 465 4.49 -36.73 15.17
C ALA A 465 2.95 -36.88 15.24
N PHE A 466 2.23 -36.16 14.33
CA PHE A 466 0.77 -36.29 14.23
C PHE A 466 0.36 -37.62 13.58
N ARG A 467 1.11 -38.07 12.57
CA ARG A 467 0.88 -39.36 11.91
C ARG A 467 1.08 -40.54 12.86
N GLU A 468 2.13 -40.51 13.68
CA GLU A 468 2.40 -41.52 14.73
C GLU A 468 1.25 -41.63 15.72
N ARG A 469 0.54 -40.51 16.00
CA ARG A 469 -0.62 -40.46 16.90
C ARG A 469 -1.96 -40.76 16.21
N GLY A 470 -1.93 -41.05 14.90
CA GLY A 470 -3.14 -41.28 14.12
C GLY A 470 -4.01 -40.01 13.91
N TRP A 471 -3.43 -38.83 14.13
CA TRP A 471 -4.14 -37.58 13.94
C TRP A 471 -4.15 -37.15 12.47
N LYS A 472 -5.32 -36.77 11.96
CA LYS A 472 -5.47 -36.29 10.60
C LYS A 472 -5.15 -34.81 10.52
N TYR A 473 -4.42 -34.43 9.50
CA TYR A 473 -4.03 -33.04 9.25
C TYR A 473 -4.02 -32.72 7.75
N ALA A 474 -4.12 -31.44 7.42
CA ALA A 474 -3.81 -30.88 6.11
C ALA A 474 -2.44 -30.18 6.18
N LEU A 475 -1.71 -30.13 5.05
CA LEU A 475 -0.38 -29.53 4.97
C LEU A 475 -0.28 -28.57 3.78
N LEU A 476 0.07 -27.31 4.05
CA LEU A 476 0.26 -26.28 3.03
C LEU A 476 1.66 -25.69 3.09
N THR A 477 2.46 -26.01 2.09
CA THR A 477 3.83 -25.51 1.92
C THR A 477 4.02 -24.88 0.53
N GLY A 478 5.22 -24.37 0.26
CA GLY A 478 5.58 -23.90 -1.09
C GLY A 478 5.55 -25.00 -2.17
N ALA A 479 5.72 -26.25 -1.77
CA ALA A 479 5.71 -27.42 -2.66
C ALA A 479 4.30 -27.98 -2.93
N THR A 480 3.26 -27.48 -2.22
CA THR A 480 1.88 -27.98 -2.39
C THR A 480 1.34 -27.56 -3.75
N ASN A 481 1.12 -28.53 -4.65
CA ASN A 481 0.64 -28.30 -6.02
C ASN A 481 -0.85 -27.96 -6.08
N ASN A 482 -1.70 -28.63 -5.26
CA ASN A 482 -3.15 -28.45 -5.26
C ASN A 482 -3.60 -27.81 -3.93
N ARG A 483 -3.37 -26.52 -3.79
CA ARG A 483 -3.78 -25.75 -2.60
C ARG A 483 -5.29 -25.79 -2.32
N PRO A 484 -6.18 -25.68 -3.34
CA PRO A 484 -7.63 -25.77 -3.10
C PRO A 484 -8.07 -27.09 -2.49
N SER A 485 -7.42 -28.19 -2.86
CA SER A 485 -7.71 -29.53 -2.30
C SER A 485 -7.35 -29.62 -0.82
N GLU A 486 -6.18 -29.10 -0.41
CA GLU A 486 -5.76 -29.08 0.98
C GLU A 486 -6.66 -28.20 1.85
N ILE A 487 -7.09 -27.05 1.31
CA ILE A 487 -8.05 -26.17 1.98
C ILE A 487 -9.40 -26.87 2.14
N ALA A 488 -9.91 -27.50 1.07
CA ALA A 488 -11.17 -28.26 1.13
C ALA A 488 -11.07 -29.42 2.11
N HIS A 489 -9.93 -30.17 2.11
CA HIS A 489 -9.66 -31.24 3.05
C HIS A 489 -9.78 -30.77 4.51
N PHE A 490 -9.20 -29.61 4.84
CA PHE A 490 -9.32 -29.04 6.17
C PHE A 490 -10.73 -28.50 6.48
N THR A 491 -11.35 -27.78 5.54
CA THR A 491 -12.62 -27.08 5.81
C THR A 491 -13.82 -28.02 5.84
N GLU A 492 -13.87 -29.02 4.95
CA GLU A 492 -15.03 -29.88 4.73
C GLU A 492 -15.02 -31.14 5.61
N GLN A 493 -13.85 -31.67 5.94
CA GLN A 493 -13.73 -32.87 6.76
C GLN A 493 -13.65 -32.51 8.25
N LYS A 494 -14.60 -33.05 9.03
CA LYS A 494 -14.69 -32.78 10.48
C LYS A 494 -13.57 -33.42 11.28
N ASP A 495 -13.02 -34.54 10.82
CA ASP A 495 -11.97 -35.30 11.46
C ASP A 495 -10.55 -34.76 11.18
N VAL A 496 -10.43 -33.82 10.24
CA VAL A 496 -9.20 -33.08 9.96
C VAL A 496 -9.21 -31.80 10.78
N GLN A 497 -8.59 -31.84 11.96
CA GLN A 497 -8.62 -30.70 12.91
C GLN A 497 -7.36 -29.86 12.90
N ALA A 498 -6.24 -30.34 12.35
CA ALA A 498 -5.00 -29.59 12.20
C ALA A 498 -4.76 -29.15 10.77
N PHE A 499 -4.28 -27.91 10.58
CA PHE A 499 -3.75 -27.43 9.33
C PHE A 499 -2.35 -26.85 9.54
N LEU A 500 -1.36 -27.57 9.06
CA LEU A 500 0.05 -27.19 9.14
C LEU A 500 0.39 -26.28 7.95
N ILE A 501 0.82 -25.05 8.22
CA ILE A 501 0.94 -24.01 7.18
C ILE A 501 2.31 -23.34 7.27
N SER A 502 3.08 -23.32 6.19
CA SER A 502 4.27 -22.48 6.15
C SER A 502 3.90 -21.01 6.04
N LEU A 503 4.56 -20.11 6.79
CA LEU A 503 4.26 -18.67 6.77
C LEU A 503 4.30 -18.07 5.36
N LYS A 504 5.22 -18.53 4.51
CA LYS A 504 5.28 -18.10 3.10
C LYS A 504 4.06 -18.53 2.29
N ALA A 505 3.52 -19.71 2.52
CA ALA A 505 2.36 -20.21 1.79
C ALA A 505 1.03 -19.66 2.35
N GLY A 506 0.98 -19.43 3.66
CA GLY A 506 -0.18 -18.89 4.37
C GLY A 506 -0.29 -17.39 4.37
N GLY A 507 0.81 -16.65 4.15
CA GLY A 507 0.85 -15.20 4.22
C GLY A 507 0.12 -14.46 3.11
N VAL A 508 -0.50 -15.16 2.15
CA VAL A 508 -1.20 -14.56 1.02
C VAL A 508 -2.58 -15.19 0.89
N GLY A 509 -3.57 -14.55 1.50
CA GLY A 509 -4.99 -14.70 1.21
C GLY A 509 -5.57 -16.12 1.28
N LEU A 510 -5.31 -16.85 2.37
CA LEU A 510 -6.08 -18.06 2.69
C LEU A 510 -7.50 -17.65 3.09
N ASN A 511 -8.49 -18.26 2.44
CA ASN A 511 -9.90 -18.11 2.80
C ASN A 511 -10.34 -19.47 3.38
N LEU A 512 -10.30 -19.57 4.72
CA LEU A 512 -10.61 -20.75 5.51
C LEU A 512 -12.01 -20.67 6.07
#